data_18585836d0b679c8e140e1026dc24753
#
_entry.id   18585836d0b679c8e140e1026dc24753
#
_cell.length_a   1.000
_cell.length_b   1.000
_cell.length_c   1.000
_cell.angle_alpha   90.00
_cell.angle_beta   90.00
_cell.angle_gamma   90.00
#
_symmetry.space_group_name_H-M   'P 1'
#
loop_
_entity.id
_entity.type
_entity.pdbx_description
1 polymer ?
#
loop_
_entity_poly.entity_id
_entity_poly.type
_entity_poly.pdbx_seq_one_letter_code
_entity_poly.pdbx_strand_id
1 'polypeptide(L)'
;MFDLGITIDARGTTTPLTLPIDQAVIAGWTGRDPVARDKHIAELEAIGIARPASTPIYYRVAARRLTTADRIEVSGAESSGEVEFVLIGWQGRIFVGL
;
A
#
# COMPACT_ATOMS: atom_id res chain seq x y z
N MET A 1 3.78 -16.74 -0.20
CA MET A 1 3.02 -16.43 1.02
C MET A 1 3.93 -15.70 1.99
N PHE A 2 3.38 -14.77 2.72
CA PHE A 2 4.10 -13.99 3.73
C PHE A 2 3.30 -13.98 5.03
N ASP A 3 3.94 -14.32 6.14
CA ASP A 3 3.30 -14.27 7.46
C ASP A 3 3.45 -12.88 8.06
N LEU A 4 2.35 -12.15 8.14
CA LEU A 4 2.31 -10.78 8.62
C LEU A 4 1.91 -10.76 10.10
N GLY A 5 2.82 -10.32 10.96
CA GLY A 5 2.52 -10.04 12.36
C GLY A 5 1.89 -8.65 12.50
N ILE A 6 0.72 -8.59 13.10
CA ILE A 6 -0.02 -7.37 13.39
C ILE A 6 -0.50 -7.35 14.84
N THR A 7 -0.86 -6.17 15.30
CA THR A 7 -1.58 -6.00 16.57
C THR A 7 -2.94 -5.43 16.25
N ILE A 8 -3.98 -6.13 16.68
CA ILE A 8 -5.35 -5.64 16.56
C ILE A 8 -5.65 -4.80 17.81
N ASP A 9 -6.04 -3.54 17.60
CA ASP A 9 -6.56 -2.67 18.64
C ASP A 9 -8.07 -2.53 18.45
N ALA A 10 -8.83 -3.08 19.37
CA ALA A 10 -10.27 -3.03 19.35
C ALA A 10 -10.80 -2.70 20.74
N ARG A 11 -11.47 -1.57 20.85
CA ARG A 11 -12.15 -1.13 22.10
C ARG A 11 -11.20 -1.08 23.31
N GLY A 12 -9.97 -0.61 23.10
CA GLY A 12 -8.96 -0.52 24.15
C GLY A 12 -8.25 -1.82 24.49
N THR A 13 -8.54 -2.91 23.79
CA THR A 13 -7.85 -4.20 23.94
C THR A 13 -6.93 -4.43 22.75
N THR A 14 -5.67 -4.75 23.02
CA THR A 14 -4.70 -5.07 21.98
C THR A 14 -4.46 -6.58 21.95
N THR A 15 -4.48 -7.16 20.76
CA THR A 15 -4.27 -8.60 20.56
C THR A 15 -3.28 -8.81 19.42
N PRO A 16 -2.16 -9.51 19.65
CA PRO A 16 -1.26 -9.89 18.57
C PRO A 16 -1.89 -10.97 17.70
N LEU A 17 -1.66 -10.89 16.40
CA LEU A 17 -2.15 -11.85 15.43
C LEU A 17 -1.14 -11.99 14.30
N THR A 18 -0.93 -13.22 13.83
CA THR A 18 -0.14 -13.48 12.63
C THR A 18 -1.06 -13.96 11.53
N LEU A 19 -1.03 -13.27 10.40
CA LEU A 19 -1.88 -13.55 9.25
C LEU A 19 -1.05 -14.09 8.08
N PRO A 20 -1.46 -15.20 7.46
CA PRO A 20 -0.85 -15.65 6.21
C PRO A 20 -1.39 -14.79 5.05
N ILE A 21 -0.51 -14.01 4.44
CA ILE A 21 -0.84 -13.18 3.28
C ILE A 21 -0.37 -13.87 2.02
N ASP A 22 -1.26 -14.21 1.14
CA ASP A 22 -0.99 -14.87 -0.14
C ASP A 22 -1.09 -13.94 -1.35
N GLN A 23 -1.75 -12.80 -1.20
CA GLN A 23 -1.90 -11.79 -2.25
C GLN A 23 -1.65 -10.40 -1.70
N ALA A 24 -0.92 -9.60 -2.46
CA ALA A 24 -0.72 -8.19 -2.18
C ALA A 24 -1.09 -7.35 -3.40
N VAL A 25 -1.81 -6.27 -3.18
CA VAL A 25 -2.22 -5.33 -4.22
C VAL A 25 -1.86 -3.93 -3.78
N ILE A 26 -1.17 -3.21 -4.65
CA ILE A 26 -0.84 -1.80 -4.43
C ILE A 26 -1.82 -0.97 -5.24
N ALA A 27 -2.50 -0.04 -4.58
CA ALA A 27 -3.41 0.90 -5.23
C ALA A 27 -2.71 2.23 -5.48
N GLY A 28 -2.80 2.72 -6.70
CA GLY A 28 -2.27 4.02 -7.09
C GLY A 28 -3.37 4.96 -7.54
N TRP A 29 -3.13 6.27 -7.39
CA TRP A 29 -4.04 7.32 -7.85
C TRP A 29 -5.44 7.20 -7.24
N THR A 30 -5.50 6.94 -5.95
CA THR A 30 -6.74 6.67 -5.20
C THR A 30 -7.40 7.93 -4.64
N GLY A 31 -6.81 9.10 -4.86
CA GLY A 31 -7.38 10.38 -4.40
C GLY A 31 -8.80 10.59 -4.92
N ARG A 32 -9.70 11.02 -4.03
CA ARG A 32 -11.11 11.25 -4.36
C ARG A 32 -11.35 12.59 -5.05
N ASP A 33 -10.48 13.56 -4.85
CA ASP A 33 -10.56 14.86 -5.50
C ASP A 33 -9.92 14.77 -6.91
N PRO A 34 -10.73 14.81 -7.99
CA PRO A 34 -10.19 14.69 -9.35
C PRO A 34 -9.26 15.85 -9.71
N VAL A 35 -9.48 17.06 -9.19
CA VAL A 35 -8.64 18.22 -9.50
C VAL A 35 -7.25 18.06 -8.88
N ALA A 36 -7.17 17.70 -7.61
CA ALA A 36 -5.90 17.45 -6.93
C ALA A 36 -5.15 16.26 -7.53
N ARG A 37 -5.86 15.19 -7.89
CA ARG A 37 -5.30 14.01 -8.53
C ARG A 37 -4.72 14.35 -9.90
N ASP A 38 -5.46 15.06 -10.74
CA ASP A 38 -5.03 15.44 -12.08
C ASP A 38 -3.83 16.40 -12.04
N LYS A 39 -3.80 17.31 -11.07
CA LYS A 39 -2.66 18.18 -10.82
C LYS A 39 -1.39 17.37 -10.50
N HIS A 40 -1.51 16.37 -9.62
CA HIS A 40 -0.39 15.51 -9.26
C HIS A 40 0.09 14.65 -10.44
N ILE A 41 -0.84 14.14 -11.26
CA ILE A 41 -0.51 13.42 -12.49
C ILE A 41 0.29 14.33 -13.44
N ALA A 42 -0.14 15.57 -13.63
CA ALA A 42 0.54 16.52 -14.50
C ALA A 42 1.95 16.87 -13.98
N GLU A 43 2.11 17.03 -12.67
CA GLU A 43 3.41 17.27 -12.04
C GLU A 43 4.39 16.11 -12.31
N LEU A 44 3.92 14.87 -12.23
CA LEU A 44 4.75 13.69 -12.51
C LEU A 44 5.04 13.51 -14.00
N GLU A 45 4.09 13.84 -14.88
CA GLU A 45 4.33 13.86 -16.32
C GLU A 45 5.47 14.82 -16.68
N ALA A 46 5.51 15.99 -16.04
CA ALA A 46 6.55 16.99 -16.29
C ALA A 46 7.96 16.49 -15.97
N ILE A 47 8.11 15.51 -15.11
CA ILE A 47 9.40 14.88 -14.78
C ILE A 47 9.60 13.51 -15.44
N GLY A 48 8.79 13.18 -16.45
CA GLY A 48 8.98 11.99 -17.27
C GLY A 48 8.23 10.73 -16.83
N ILE A 49 7.32 10.83 -15.86
CA ILE A 49 6.49 9.72 -15.42
C ILE A 49 5.24 9.67 -16.27
N ALA A 50 4.99 8.54 -16.91
CA ALA A 50 3.84 8.38 -17.80
C ALA A 50 2.52 8.51 -17.04
N ARG A 51 1.57 9.18 -17.67
CA ARG A 51 0.19 9.29 -17.18
C ARG A 51 -0.45 7.90 -17.08
N PRO A 52 -1.17 7.56 -15.97
CA PRO A 52 -1.88 6.31 -15.89
C PRO A 52 -3.01 6.24 -16.92
N ALA A 53 -3.25 5.06 -17.48
CA ALA A 53 -4.31 4.85 -18.46
C ALA A 53 -5.72 5.01 -17.85
N SER A 54 -5.84 4.74 -16.56
CA SER A 54 -7.08 4.88 -15.79
C SER A 54 -6.76 5.15 -14.32
N THR A 55 -7.75 5.65 -13.59
CA THR A 55 -7.63 5.88 -12.14
C THR A 55 -8.90 5.38 -11.42
N PRO A 56 -8.77 4.77 -10.24
CA PRO A 56 -7.52 4.31 -9.63
C PRO A 56 -6.87 3.18 -10.43
N ILE A 57 -5.61 2.92 -10.18
CA ILE A 57 -4.90 1.79 -10.79
C ILE A 57 -4.44 0.82 -9.69
N TYR A 58 -4.49 -0.48 -9.99
CA TYR A 58 -4.11 -1.53 -9.04
C TYR A 58 -3.00 -2.39 -9.62
N TYR A 59 -1.97 -2.62 -8.80
CA TYR A 59 -0.83 -3.46 -9.15
C TYR A 59 -0.81 -4.68 -8.25
N ARG A 60 -0.93 -5.86 -8.84
CA ARG A 60 -0.74 -7.10 -8.12
C ARG A 60 0.75 -7.39 -7.99
N VAL A 61 1.21 -7.61 -6.77
CA VAL A 61 2.61 -7.91 -6.48
C VAL A 61 2.69 -9.20 -5.66
N ALA A 62 3.89 -9.79 -5.62
CA ALA A 62 4.10 -10.96 -4.80
C ALA A 62 3.97 -10.61 -3.31
N ALA A 63 3.34 -11.49 -2.52
CA ALA A 63 3.18 -11.27 -1.09
C ALA A 63 4.54 -11.10 -0.37
N ARG A 64 5.60 -11.70 -0.88
CA ARG A 64 6.97 -11.56 -0.35
C ARG A 64 7.56 -10.15 -0.47
N ARG A 65 6.91 -9.24 -1.20
CA ARG A 65 7.27 -7.83 -1.22
C ARG A 65 6.89 -7.11 0.07
N LEU A 66 6.01 -7.69 0.87
CA LEU A 66 5.69 -7.19 2.19
C LEU A 66 6.85 -7.44 3.15
N THR A 67 7.08 -6.51 4.05
CA THR A 67 8.07 -6.64 5.10
C THR A 67 7.68 -5.82 6.31
N THR A 68 8.04 -6.31 7.50
CA THR A 68 7.93 -5.57 8.76
C THR A 68 9.32 -5.18 9.28
N ALA A 69 10.36 -5.35 8.46
CA ALA A 69 11.70 -4.92 8.82
C ALA A 69 11.80 -3.41 8.91
N ASP A 70 12.69 -2.93 9.76
CA ASP A 70 12.95 -1.50 9.92
C ASP A 70 13.86 -0.92 8.82
N ARG A 71 14.36 -1.76 7.92
CA ARG A 71 15.24 -1.39 6.81
C ARG A 71 14.92 -2.22 5.57
N ILE A 72 14.90 -1.55 4.43
CA ILE A 72 14.81 -2.18 3.11
C ILE A 72 15.93 -1.69 2.20
N GLU A 73 16.28 -2.47 1.21
CA GLU A 73 17.21 -2.08 0.16
C GLU A 73 16.43 -1.78 -1.13
N VAL A 74 16.85 -0.74 -1.82
CA VAL A 74 16.29 -0.34 -3.12
C VAL A 74 17.42 -0.10 -4.11
N SER A 75 17.13 -0.22 -5.40
CA SER A 75 18.07 0.11 -6.46
C SER A 75 18.09 1.62 -6.70
N GLY A 76 19.29 2.19 -6.77
CA GLY A 76 19.48 3.62 -7.03
C GLY A 76 19.18 4.49 -5.81
N ALA A 77 19.24 5.81 -6.02
CA ALA A 77 19.10 6.80 -4.96
C ALA A 77 17.82 7.64 -5.06
N GLU A 78 16.92 7.30 -5.98
CA GLU A 78 15.74 8.10 -6.31
C GLU A 78 14.43 7.48 -5.80
N SER A 79 14.51 6.68 -4.75
CA SER A 79 13.34 6.13 -4.07
C SER A 79 12.78 7.12 -3.06
N SER A 80 11.46 7.16 -2.96
CA SER A 80 10.76 7.88 -1.90
C SER A 80 9.84 6.94 -1.13
N GLY A 81 9.57 7.30 0.12
CA GLY A 81 8.60 6.58 0.94
C GLY A 81 7.28 7.32 0.99
N GLU A 82 6.20 6.57 1.07
CA GLU A 82 4.85 7.09 1.29
C GLU A 82 4.22 6.37 2.48
N VAL A 83 3.38 7.07 3.22
CA VAL A 83 2.63 6.48 4.32
C VAL A 83 1.16 6.42 3.91
N GLU A 84 0.63 5.21 3.90
CA GLU A 84 -0.76 4.95 3.54
C GLU A 84 -1.37 3.95 4.51
N PHE A 85 -2.69 4.01 4.70
CA PHE A 85 -3.38 2.93 5.38
C PHE A 85 -3.45 1.70 4.49
N VAL A 86 -3.54 0.52 5.11
CA VAL A 86 -3.71 -0.74 4.40
C VAL A 86 -5.04 -1.38 4.75
N LEU A 87 -5.60 -2.10 3.79
CA LEU A 87 -6.76 -2.96 4.00
C LEU A 87 -6.28 -4.41 3.99
N ILE A 88 -6.63 -5.15 5.02
CA ILE A 88 -6.26 -6.56 5.15
C ILE A 88 -7.53 -7.39 5.19
N GLY A 89 -7.74 -8.20 4.17
CA GLY A 89 -8.84 -9.16 4.11
C GLY A 89 -8.42 -10.52 4.68
N TRP A 90 -9.19 -11.04 5.62
CA TRP A 90 -8.93 -12.34 6.22
C TRP A 90 -10.21 -12.94 6.79
N GLN A 91 -10.50 -14.17 6.41
CA GLN A 91 -11.68 -14.93 6.90
C GLN A 91 -12.99 -14.13 6.81
N GLY A 92 -13.24 -13.50 5.64
CA GLY A 92 -14.45 -12.73 5.41
C GLY A 92 -14.52 -11.38 6.13
N ARG A 93 -13.43 -10.96 6.77
CA ARG A 93 -13.32 -9.68 7.50
C ARG A 93 -12.31 -8.78 6.82
N ILE A 94 -12.47 -7.48 7.03
CA ILE A 94 -11.53 -6.46 6.56
C ILE A 94 -11.03 -5.69 7.77
N PHE A 95 -9.70 -5.65 7.91
CA PHE A 95 -9.02 -4.83 8.91
C PHE A 95 -8.42 -3.62 8.23
N VAL A 96 -8.42 -2.49 8.92
CA VAL A 96 -7.74 -1.26 8.50
C VAL A 96 -6.51 -1.10 9.36
N GLY A 97 -5.36 -0.97 8.73
CA GLY A 97 -4.07 -0.87 9.41
C GLY A 97 -3.24 0.33 8.95
N LEU A 98 -2.25 0.63 9.76
CA LEU A 98 -1.25 1.65 9.49
C LEU A 98 0.10 1.18 10.01
#